data_115f24d1084cabfc15185cd145e73769
#
_entry.id   115f24d1084cabfc15185cd145e73769
#
_cell.length_a   1.000
_cell.length_b   1.000
_cell.length_c   1.000
_cell.angle_alpha   90.00
_cell.angle_beta   90.00
_cell.angle_gamma   90.00
#
_symmetry.space_group_name_H-M   'P 1'
#
loop_
_entity.id
_entity.type
_entity.pdbx_description
1 polymer ?
#
loop_
_entity_poly.entity_id
_entity_poly.type
_entity_poly.pdbx_seq_one_letter_code
_entity_poly.pdbx_strand_id
1 'polypeptide(L)'
;METVFSGRVLFDHLEKTAGQALNAWLRTGLGRSAVTEPLIGTHRELIKLWGGDYSVIFGHVQFDGTGLDPRYRYVTVLRDPVERALSHLFFILNNHAPDSLPEWRSYERFLLSEGEVVDYPVLSKLVNYHVDHFASAESRLHRPAIARLEEAQGVLDRYAVWGFHDRLPEFIGDLAGFLGLPAPRVLAPVNVTMKKPRANQISAKLRARLEELNALDLTFYRVAQDRYEAARAAQVPVVRRGQSAWTPYDCTAARPGQGPDLSLLSVAIDRADGIVPSEAELVFRLEIELARDVSEMIAGIHIHSEDGWLAFGTNSALLEHPLRNLAAGRHSLDYRVGASLPQGRYRAGFAFQEPASDGMRTLAWQDRALFFEVRIERQVPSIGACALKASLSHDAIATSAPAGRGWMNRLRETVHLSRIAGE
;
A
#
# COMPACT_ATOMS: atom_id res chain seq x y z
N MET A 1 -17.02 14.30 8.15
CA MET A 1 -16.29 14.29 6.86
C MET A 1 -15.61 12.95 6.76
N GLU A 2 -15.98 12.14 5.77
CA GLU A 2 -15.35 10.86 5.51
C GLU A 2 -13.93 11.10 5.02
N THR A 3 -12.94 10.64 5.78
CA THR A 3 -11.53 10.69 5.36
C THR A 3 -11.32 9.60 4.33
N VAL A 4 -11.18 9.98 3.08
CA VAL A 4 -10.80 9.03 2.01
C VAL A 4 -9.34 8.62 2.23
N PHE A 5 -9.08 7.32 2.19
CA PHE A 5 -7.73 6.78 2.29
C PHE A 5 -6.88 7.23 1.09
N SER A 6 -5.77 7.87 1.37
CA SER A 6 -4.85 8.44 0.37
C SER A 6 -3.47 7.78 0.36
N GLY A 7 -3.36 6.57 0.89
CA GLY A 7 -2.09 5.88 1.05
C GLY A 7 -1.94 4.64 0.17
N ARG A 8 -0.77 3.99 0.30
CA ARG A 8 -0.47 2.71 -0.33
C ARG A 8 -0.61 1.59 0.69
N VAL A 9 -1.29 0.51 0.29
CA VAL A 9 -1.51 -0.66 1.13
C VAL A 9 -0.78 -1.87 0.56
N LEU A 10 -0.13 -2.61 1.43
CA LEU A 10 0.26 -3.98 1.17
C LEU A 10 -0.65 -4.88 2.02
N PHE A 11 -1.58 -5.56 1.36
CA PHE A 11 -2.43 -6.53 1.99
C PHE A 11 -1.70 -7.88 2.04
N ASP A 12 -1.11 -8.16 3.18
CA ASP A 12 -0.42 -9.40 3.47
C ASP A 12 -1.45 -10.49 3.77
N HIS A 13 -1.78 -11.24 2.73
CA HIS A 13 -2.78 -12.29 2.80
C HIS A 13 -2.18 -13.61 3.28
N LEU A 14 -2.41 -13.94 4.54
CA LEU A 14 -2.12 -15.27 5.05
C LEU A 14 -3.01 -16.31 4.38
N GLU A 15 -2.44 -17.45 4.05
CA GLU A 15 -3.20 -18.51 3.41
C GLU A 15 -4.38 -18.99 4.29
N LYS A 16 -5.54 -19.19 3.68
CA LYS A 16 -6.78 -19.70 4.32
C LYS A 16 -7.46 -18.73 5.28
N THR A 17 -7.33 -17.42 5.04
CA THR A 17 -7.97 -16.34 5.83
C THR A 17 -8.97 -15.51 5.02
N ALA A 18 -9.70 -16.12 4.07
CA ALA A 18 -10.72 -15.49 3.20
C ALA A 18 -10.18 -14.49 2.16
N GLY A 19 -8.90 -14.55 1.79
CA GLY A 19 -8.27 -13.55 0.93
C GLY A 19 -8.92 -13.36 -0.43
N GLN A 20 -9.42 -14.38 -1.08
CA GLN A 20 -10.07 -14.22 -2.38
C GLN A 20 -11.36 -13.38 -2.29
N ALA A 21 -12.16 -13.57 -1.26
CA ALA A 21 -13.36 -12.77 -1.03
C ALA A 21 -12.99 -11.31 -0.70
N LEU A 22 -11.94 -11.10 0.09
CA LEU A 22 -11.41 -9.78 0.43
C LEU A 22 -10.83 -9.09 -0.82
N ASN A 23 -10.04 -9.79 -1.63
CA ASN A 23 -9.50 -9.24 -2.88
C ASN A 23 -10.63 -8.83 -3.84
N ALA A 24 -11.64 -9.69 -4.03
CA ALA A 24 -12.79 -9.39 -4.86
C ALA A 24 -13.57 -8.15 -4.37
N TRP A 25 -13.77 -8.02 -3.06
CA TRP A 25 -14.40 -6.84 -2.47
C TRP A 25 -13.57 -5.58 -2.66
N LEU A 26 -12.27 -5.61 -2.39
CA LEU A 26 -11.37 -4.47 -2.60
C LEU A 26 -11.35 -4.03 -4.07
N ARG A 27 -11.29 -4.99 -5.00
CA ARG A 27 -11.33 -4.72 -6.45
C ARG A 27 -12.67 -4.15 -6.91
N THR A 28 -13.76 -4.51 -6.24
CA THR A 28 -15.07 -3.92 -6.51
C THR A 28 -15.18 -2.50 -5.97
N GLY A 29 -14.66 -2.25 -4.77
CA GLY A 29 -14.76 -0.96 -4.09
C GLY A 29 -13.76 0.09 -4.61
N LEU A 30 -12.51 -0.30 -4.86
CA LEU A 30 -11.43 0.59 -5.31
C LEU A 30 -11.20 0.57 -6.82
N GLY A 31 -11.75 -0.42 -7.52
CA GLY A 31 -11.50 -0.65 -8.95
C GLY A 31 -10.39 -1.69 -9.18
N ARG A 32 -10.52 -2.42 -10.30
CA ARG A 32 -9.56 -3.48 -10.68
C ARG A 32 -8.15 -2.96 -10.99
N SER A 33 -8.05 -1.72 -11.44
CA SER A 33 -6.79 -1.05 -11.71
C SER A 33 -6.08 -0.55 -10.45
N ALA A 34 -6.79 -0.46 -9.32
CA ALA A 34 -6.21 0.01 -8.06
C ALA A 34 -5.70 -1.13 -7.17
N VAL A 35 -6.16 -2.37 -7.40
CA VAL A 35 -5.85 -3.54 -6.56
C VAL A 35 -5.32 -4.68 -7.42
N THR A 36 -4.16 -5.22 -7.09
CA THR A 36 -3.58 -6.35 -7.83
C THR A 36 -4.44 -7.61 -7.73
N GLU A 37 -4.31 -8.52 -8.70
CA GLU A 37 -4.62 -9.92 -8.46
C GLU A 37 -3.75 -10.46 -7.32
N PRO A 38 -4.13 -11.59 -6.67
CA PRO A 38 -3.29 -12.18 -5.64
C PRO A 38 -1.89 -12.52 -6.17
N LEU A 39 -0.87 -11.93 -5.58
CA LEU A 39 0.53 -12.11 -5.94
C LEU A 39 1.25 -13.00 -4.91
N ILE A 40 2.41 -13.51 -5.28
CA ILE A 40 3.32 -14.23 -4.38
C ILE A 40 4.72 -13.64 -4.54
N GLY A 41 5.36 -13.29 -3.42
CA GLY A 41 6.72 -12.77 -3.44
C GLY A 41 7.12 -12.11 -2.13
N THR A 42 8.37 -11.67 -2.04
CA THR A 42 8.82 -10.87 -0.90
C THR A 42 8.18 -9.48 -0.93
N HIS A 43 7.96 -8.88 0.23
CA HIS A 43 7.32 -7.55 0.27
C HIS A 43 8.09 -6.51 -0.55
N ARG A 44 9.42 -6.57 -0.55
CA ARG A 44 10.26 -5.65 -1.34
C ARG A 44 10.12 -5.83 -2.84
N GLU A 45 10.10 -7.08 -3.31
CA GLU A 45 9.88 -7.38 -4.73
C GLU A 45 8.50 -6.96 -5.19
N LEU A 46 7.47 -7.29 -4.42
CA LEU A 46 6.10 -6.90 -4.73
C LEU A 46 5.97 -5.37 -4.81
N ILE A 47 6.55 -4.64 -3.86
CA ILE A 47 6.55 -3.18 -3.87
C ILE A 47 7.35 -2.63 -5.07
N LYS A 48 8.52 -3.20 -5.36
CA LYS A 48 9.36 -2.76 -6.48
C LYS A 48 8.67 -2.96 -7.83
N LEU A 49 7.99 -4.08 -8.01
CA LEU A 49 7.36 -4.43 -9.29
C LEU A 49 6.01 -3.73 -9.49
N TRP A 50 5.21 -3.58 -8.43
CA TRP A 50 3.80 -3.19 -8.52
C TRP A 50 3.46 -1.88 -7.81
N GLY A 51 4.38 -1.36 -7.00
CA GLY A 51 4.13 -0.18 -6.17
C GLY A 51 3.96 1.13 -6.94
N GLY A 52 4.38 1.19 -8.20
CA GLY A 52 4.13 2.32 -9.10
C GLY A 52 2.71 2.35 -9.65
N ASP A 53 2.10 1.17 -9.83
CA ASP A 53 0.89 1.00 -10.62
C ASP A 53 -0.38 0.80 -9.76
N TYR A 54 -0.23 0.28 -8.53
CA TYR A 54 -1.37 -0.10 -7.70
C TYR A 54 -1.37 0.60 -6.34
N SER A 55 -2.55 1.01 -5.89
CA SER A 55 -2.76 1.55 -4.54
C SER A 55 -2.76 0.44 -3.49
N VAL A 56 -3.25 -0.75 -3.84
CA VAL A 56 -3.26 -1.93 -2.99
C VAL A 56 -2.53 -3.08 -3.68
N ILE A 57 -1.42 -3.50 -3.12
CA ILE A 57 -0.74 -4.73 -3.48
C ILE A 57 -1.31 -5.83 -2.59
N PHE A 58 -1.93 -6.84 -3.18
CA PHE A 58 -2.56 -7.94 -2.47
C PHE A 58 -1.82 -9.25 -2.76
N GLY A 59 -1.42 -10.00 -1.74
CA GLY A 59 -0.73 -11.24 -2.03
C GLY A 59 -0.24 -12.02 -0.82
N HIS A 60 0.30 -13.21 -1.10
CA HIS A 60 1.02 -14.04 -0.14
C HIS A 60 2.45 -13.47 0.01
N VAL A 61 2.63 -12.66 1.03
CA VAL A 61 3.90 -12.00 1.29
C VAL A 61 4.88 -12.97 1.94
N GLN A 62 6.11 -12.93 1.50
CA GLN A 62 7.22 -13.63 2.13
C GLN A 62 8.17 -12.60 2.72
N PHE A 63 8.34 -12.63 4.04
CA PHE A 63 9.31 -11.75 4.68
C PHE A 63 10.73 -12.30 4.49
N ASP A 64 11.61 -11.44 3.97
CA ASP A 64 12.99 -11.76 3.62
C ASP A 64 14.00 -11.46 4.74
N GLY A 65 13.52 -11.15 5.94
CA GLY A 65 14.36 -10.74 7.07
C GLY A 65 14.55 -9.24 7.19
N THR A 66 13.95 -8.45 6.32
CA THR A 66 14.04 -7.00 6.35
C THR A 66 12.84 -6.37 7.07
N GLY A 67 12.98 -5.11 7.49
CA GLY A 67 11.87 -4.37 8.10
C GLY A 67 10.75 -4.06 7.12
N LEU A 68 9.56 -3.70 7.65
CA LEU A 68 8.44 -3.23 6.84
C LEU A 68 8.82 -1.95 6.09
N ASP A 69 8.35 -1.81 4.87
CA ASP A 69 8.56 -0.60 4.08
C ASP A 69 7.69 0.54 4.65
N PRO A 70 8.27 1.64 5.13
CA PRO A 70 7.53 2.72 5.78
C PRO A 70 6.59 3.48 4.84
N ARG A 71 6.74 3.31 3.53
CA ARG A 71 5.87 3.91 2.51
C ARG A 71 4.52 3.20 2.37
N TYR A 72 4.38 2.00 2.95
CA TYR A 72 3.19 1.17 2.84
C TYR A 72 2.52 0.97 4.19
N ARG A 73 1.20 0.87 4.17
CA ARG A 73 0.39 0.43 5.30
C ARG A 73 0.10 -1.06 5.13
N TYR A 74 0.62 -1.86 6.04
CA TYR A 74 0.42 -3.30 6.01
C TYR A 74 -0.91 -3.66 6.66
N VAL A 75 -1.62 -4.61 6.05
CA VAL A 75 -2.94 -5.08 6.48
C VAL A 75 -2.97 -6.59 6.43
N THR A 76 -3.58 -7.26 7.42
CA THR A 76 -3.70 -8.71 7.42
C THR A 76 -4.91 -9.22 8.20
N VAL A 77 -5.25 -10.50 8.00
CA VAL A 77 -6.26 -11.23 8.75
C VAL A 77 -5.64 -12.49 9.34
N LEU A 78 -5.74 -12.63 10.64
CA LEU A 78 -5.35 -13.84 11.37
C LEU A 78 -6.52 -14.83 11.42
N ARG A 79 -6.21 -16.10 11.56
CA ARG A 79 -7.19 -17.16 11.79
C ARG A 79 -6.68 -18.06 12.90
N ASP A 80 -7.60 -18.69 13.64
CA ASP A 80 -7.23 -19.74 14.61
C ASP A 80 -6.22 -20.71 13.97
N PRO A 81 -5.05 -20.95 14.58
CA PRO A 81 -3.96 -21.71 13.97
C PRO A 81 -4.35 -23.12 13.57
N VAL A 82 -5.14 -23.80 14.41
CA VAL A 82 -5.59 -25.18 14.16
C VAL A 82 -6.62 -25.20 13.02
N GLU A 83 -7.59 -24.28 13.05
CA GLU A 83 -8.59 -24.16 11.98
C GLU A 83 -7.96 -23.74 10.64
N ARG A 84 -6.90 -22.92 10.68
CA ARG A 84 -6.14 -22.56 9.49
C ARG A 84 -5.39 -23.78 8.94
N ALA A 85 -4.68 -24.52 9.80
CA ALA A 85 -3.94 -25.72 9.43
C ALA A 85 -4.87 -26.78 8.84
N LEU A 86 -6.01 -27.07 9.47
CA LEU A 86 -7.04 -27.96 8.94
C LEU A 86 -7.57 -27.47 7.58
N SER A 87 -7.84 -26.18 7.45
CA SER A 87 -8.30 -25.61 6.19
C SER A 87 -7.27 -25.76 5.07
N HIS A 88 -5.99 -25.66 5.39
CA HIS A 88 -4.91 -25.84 4.44
C HIS A 88 -4.77 -27.33 4.04
N LEU A 89 -4.72 -28.22 5.03
CA LEU A 89 -4.65 -29.66 4.84
C LEU A 89 -5.74 -30.16 3.87
N PHE A 90 -7.00 -29.83 4.16
CA PHE A 90 -8.11 -30.25 3.29
C PHE A 90 -8.17 -29.51 1.96
N PHE A 91 -7.64 -28.31 1.89
CA PHE A 91 -7.49 -27.61 0.61
C PHE A 91 -6.54 -28.37 -0.32
N ILE A 92 -5.38 -28.76 0.18
CA ILE A 92 -4.41 -29.53 -0.62
C ILE A 92 -5.02 -30.85 -1.06
N LEU A 93 -5.59 -31.62 -0.14
CA LEU A 93 -6.12 -32.95 -0.44
C LEU A 93 -7.35 -32.97 -1.36
N ASN A 94 -8.16 -31.90 -1.34
CA ASN A 94 -9.41 -31.86 -2.12
C ASN A 94 -9.31 -31.11 -3.45
N ASN A 95 -8.33 -30.23 -3.60
CA ASN A 95 -8.22 -29.39 -4.81
C ASN A 95 -7.03 -29.75 -5.69
N HIS A 96 -6.17 -30.69 -5.25
CA HIS A 96 -5.04 -31.16 -6.02
C HIS A 96 -5.13 -32.69 -6.18
N ALA A 97 -4.70 -33.18 -7.33
CA ALA A 97 -4.54 -34.63 -7.55
C ALA A 97 -3.19 -35.07 -6.94
N PRO A 98 -3.08 -36.36 -6.55
CA PRO A 98 -1.84 -36.90 -5.97
C PRO A 98 -0.59 -36.70 -6.84
N ASP A 99 -0.75 -36.65 -8.14
CA ASP A 99 0.35 -36.52 -9.11
C ASP A 99 0.54 -35.05 -9.58
N SER A 100 -0.36 -34.14 -9.22
CA SER A 100 -0.28 -32.75 -9.62
C SER A 100 0.50 -31.87 -8.63
N LEU A 101 0.72 -32.34 -7.40
CA LEU A 101 1.44 -31.63 -6.35
C LEU A 101 2.38 -32.63 -5.65
N PRO A 102 3.70 -32.41 -5.72
CA PRO A 102 4.69 -33.33 -5.12
C PRO A 102 4.46 -33.61 -3.63
N GLU A 103 3.99 -32.59 -2.90
CA GLU A 103 3.77 -32.64 -1.46
C GLU A 103 2.47 -33.37 -1.05
N TRP A 104 1.56 -33.62 -1.99
CA TRP A 104 0.22 -34.15 -1.71
C TRP A 104 0.25 -35.42 -0.83
N ARG A 105 1.17 -36.35 -1.15
CA ARG A 105 1.33 -37.62 -0.41
C ARG A 105 1.81 -37.39 1.05
N SER A 106 2.54 -36.33 1.34
CA SER A 106 2.96 -36.01 2.69
C SER A 106 1.77 -35.51 3.51
N TYR A 107 0.87 -34.72 2.92
CA TYR A 107 -0.37 -34.29 3.54
C TYR A 107 -1.33 -35.46 3.78
N GLU A 108 -1.43 -36.40 2.84
CA GLU A 108 -2.22 -37.63 3.01
C GLU A 108 -1.68 -38.49 4.15
N ARG A 109 -0.37 -38.75 4.19
CA ARG A 109 0.27 -39.53 5.25
C ARG A 109 0.07 -38.87 6.62
N PHE A 110 0.19 -37.55 6.71
CA PHE A 110 -0.09 -36.79 7.92
C PHE A 110 -1.52 -37.00 8.40
N LEU A 111 -2.50 -36.92 7.50
CA LEU A 111 -3.91 -37.14 7.82
C LEU A 111 -4.16 -38.61 8.27
N LEU A 112 -3.69 -39.60 7.51
CA LEU A 112 -3.91 -41.02 7.79
C LEU A 112 -3.22 -41.46 9.09
N SER A 113 -2.08 -40.87 9.43
CA SER A 113 -1.39 -41.13 10.70
C SER A 113 -1.92 -40.30 11.88
N GLU A 114 -3.00 -39.55 11.69
CA GLU A 114 -3.53 -38.60 12.69
C GLU A 114 -2.46 -37.63 13.23
N GLY A 115 -1.54 -37.21 12.34
CA GLY A 115 -0.49 -36.25 12.69
C GLY A 115 0.77 -36.86 13.29
N GLU A 116 0.91 -38.18 13.39
CA GLU A 116 2.14 -38.81 13.88
C GLU A 116 3.32 -38.66 12.90
N VAL A 117 3.05 -38.74 11.60
CA VAL A 117 4.07 -38.60 10.57
C VAL A 117 4.13 -37.15 10.10
N VAL A 118 5.16 -36.42 10.52
CA VAL A 118 5.41 -35.04 10.14
C VAL A 118 6.62 -34.96 9.21
N ASP A 119 6.36 -34.64 7.97
CA ASP A 119 7.40 -34.50 6.92
C ASP A 119 7.83 -33.04 6.79
N TYR A 120 8.90 -32.68 7.49
CA TYR A 120 9.50 -31.36 7.41
C TYR A 120 10.51 -31.30 6.26
N PRO A 121 10.62 -30.18 5.50
CA PRO A 121 9.88 -28.91 5.63
C PRO A 121 8.55 -28.88 4.89
N VAL A 122 8.12 -30.00 4.25
CA VAL A 122 6.91 -30.07 3.39
C VAL A 122 5.66 -29.60 4.14
N LEU A 123 5.50 -30.03 5.39
CA LEU A 123 4.35 -29.65 6.22
C LEU A 123 4.55 -28.32 7.00
N SER A 124 5.51 -27.50 6.61
CA SER A 124 5.75 -26.19 7.25
C SER A 124 4.52 -25.29 7.28
N LYS A 125 3.62 -25.43 6.32
CA LYS A 125 2.33 -24.71 6.29
C LYS A 125 1.34 -25.18 7.36
N LEU A 126 1.57 -26.31 8.04
CA LEU A 126 0.73 -26.82 9.13
C LEU A 126 1.28 -26.53 10.52
N VAL A 127 2.50 -26.01 10.64
CA VAL A 127 3.24 -25.90 11.90
C VAL A 127 3.69 -24.46 12.12
N ASN A 128 3.21 -23.84 13.19
CA ASN A 128 3.58 -22.49 13.63
C ASN A 128 3.68 -21.45 12.47
N TYR A 129 2.72 -21.54 11.56
CA TYR A 129 2.74 -20.78 10.30
C TYR A 129 2.67 -19.27 10.51
N HIS A 130 1.88 -18.78 11.51
CA HIS A 130 1.76 -17.34 11.76
C HIS A 130 3.07 -16.75 12.27
N VAL A 131 3.68 -17.38 13.29
CA VAL A 131 4.95 -16.90 13.83
C VAL A 131 6.04 -16.95 12.77
N ASP A 132 6.13 -18.05 12.03
CA ASP A 132 7.12 -18.19 10.97
C ASP A 132 6.85 -17.25 9.78
N HIS A 133 5.60 -16.86 9.56
CA HIS A 133 5.24 -15.88 8.54
C HIS A 133 5.76 -14.47 8.91
N PHE A 134 5.56 -14.03 10.16
CA PHE A 134 5.96 -12.70 10.59
C PHE A 134 7.43 -12.61 11.04
N ALA A 135 8.07 -13.73 11.34
CA ALA A 135 9.47 -13.75 11.72
C ALA A 135 10.38 -13.64 10.50
N SER A 136 11.53 -12.98 10.67
CA SER A 136 12.56 -12.89 9.64
C SER A 136 13.17 -14.27 9.30
N ALA A 137 13.74 -14.39 8.10
CA ALA A 137 14.42 -15.62 7.69
C ALA A 137 15.55 -16.01 8.66
N GLU A 138 16.29 -15.04 9.16
CA GLU A 138 17.34 -15.23 10.17
C GLU A 138 16.77 -15.77 11.48
N SER A 139 15.66 -15.17 11.96
CA SER A 139 15.02 -15.62 13.19
C SER A 139 14.48 -17.05 13.09
N ARG A 140 13.90 -17.41 11.95
CA ARG A 140 13.41 -18.78 11.73
C ARG A 140 14.51 -19.83 11.81
N LEU A 141 15.71 -19.49 11.34
CA LEU A 141 16.84 -20.42 11.26
C LEU A 141 17.69 -20.46 12.53
N HIS A 142 17.84 -19.33 13.22
CA HIS A 142 18.90 -19.17 14.22
C HIS A 142 18.42 -18.73 15.61
N ARG A 143 17.14 -18.36 15.78
CA ARG A 143 16.64 -17.85 17.06
C ARG A 143 15.76 -18.84 17.82
N PRO A 144 15.78 -18.79 19.18
CA PRO A 144 14.85 -19.56 20.00
C PRO A 144 13.39 -19.22 19.71
N ALA A 145 12.50 -20.16 19.99
CA ALA A 145 11.06 -20.02 19.78
C ALA A 145 10.45 -18.72 20.39
N ILE A 146 10.87 -18.37 21.59
CA ILE A 146 10.38 -17.16 22.28
C ILE A 146 10.80 -15.88 21.54
N ALA A 147 12.04 -15.79 21.06
CA ALA A 147 12.51 -14.62 20.32
C ALA A 147 11.81 -14.46 18.96
N ARG A 148 11.46 -15.59 18.31
CA ARG A 148 10.64 -15.57 17.09
C ARG A 148 9.22 -15.07 17.38
N LEU A 149 8.64 -15.50 18.51
CA LEU A 149 7.33 -15.05 18.94
C LEU A 149 7.31 -13.54 19.21
N GLU A 150 8.31 -13.01 19.92
CA GLU A 150 8.44 -11.59 20.22
C GLU A 150 8.61 -10.77 18.94
N GLU A 151 9.44 -11.23 18.01
CA GLU A 151 9.61 -10.58 16.71
C GLU A 151 8.30 -10.56 15.92
N ALA A 152 7.59 -11.68 15.83
CA ALA A 152 6.32 -11.79 15.13
C ALA A 152 5.26 -10.85 15.71
N GLN A 153 5.17 -10.75 17.04
CA GLN A 153 4.28 -9.81 17.73
C GLN A 153 4.66 -8.35 17.40
N GLY A 154 5.95 -8.01 17.45
CA GLY A 154 6.45 -6.68 17.12
C GLY A 154 6.23 -6.30 15.65
N VAL A 155 6.23 -7.27 14.73
CA VAL A 155 5.86 -7.04 13.33
C VAL A 155 4.37 -6.76 13.20
N LEU A 156 3.49 -7.57 13.81
CA LEU A 156 2.05 -7.37 13.78
C LEU A 156 1.63 -6.02 14.38
N ASP A 157 2.29 -5.57 15.43
CA ASP A 157 2.02 -4.26 16.05
C ASP A 157 2.23 -3.07 15.11
N ARG A 158 3.02 -3.25 14.07
CA ARG A 158 3.28 -2.21 13.04
C ARG A 158 2.31 -2.25 11.87
N TYR A 159 1.41 -3.23 11.82
CA TYR A 159 0.36 -3.28 10.82
C TYR A 159 -0.68 -2.20 11.08
N ALA A 160 -1.16 -1.55 10.03
CA ALA A 160 -2.13 -0.48 10.15
C ALA A 160 -3.53 -0.98 10.52
N VAL A 161 -3.94 -2.12 9.92
CA VAL A 161 -5.20 -2.79 10.19
C VAL A 161 -4.96 -4.29 10.21
N TRP A 162 -5.39 -4.93 11.26
CA TRP A 162 -5.41 -6.38 11.34
C TRP A 162 -6.60 -6.84 12.16
N GLY A 163 -7.04 -8.07 11.95
CA GLY A 163 -8.19 -8.63 12.65
C GLY A 163 -8.26 -10.14 12.50
N PHE A 164 -9.42 -10.70 12.76
CA PHE A 164 -9.60 -12.14 12.88
C PHE A 164 -10.63 -12.66 11.88
N HIS A 165 -10.38 -13.85 11.35
CA HIS A 165 -11.26 -14.53 10.39
C HIS A 165 -12.63 -14.88 10.98
N ASP A 166 -12.71 -15.22 12.25
CA ASP A 166 -13.94 -15.49 12.97
C ASP A 166 -14.72 -14.21 13.34
N ARG A 167 -14.06 -13.06 13.22
CA ARG A 167 -14.63 -11.71 13.35
C ARG A 167 -14.50 -10.91 12.05
N LEU A 168 -14.61 -11.58 10.93
CA LEU A 168 -14.42 -10.96 9.62
C LEU A 168 -15.30 -9.73 9.36
N PRO A 169 -16.59 -9.67 9.79
CA PRO A 169 -17.40 -8.46 9.65
C PRO A 169 -16.81 -7.23 10.38
N GLU A 170 -16.22 -7.42 11.55
CA GLU A 170 -15.59 -6.35 12.32
C GLU A 170 -14.31 -5.86 11.62
N PHE A 171 -13.45 -6.79 11.20
CA PHE A 171 -12.26 -6.47 10.42
C PHE A 171 -12.59 -5.71 9.12
N ILE A 172 -13.64 -6.13 8.42
CA ILE A 172 -14.09 -5.46 7.19
C ILE A 172 -14.58 -4.05 7.49
N GLY A 173 -15.29 -3.86 8.60
CA GLY A 173 -15.72 -2.53 9.05
C GLY A 173 -14.53 -1.61 9.32
N ASP A 174 -13.52 -2.12 10.03
CA ASP A 174 -12.29 -1.39 10.34
C ASP A 174 -11.49 -1.07 9.06
N LEU A 175 -11.35 -2.05 8.16
CA LEU A 175 -10.65 -1.86 6.89
C LEU A 175 -11.41 -0.92 5.94
N ALA A 176 -12.74 -1.02 5.88
CA ALA A 176 -13.57 -0.12 5.09
C ALA A 176 -13.43 1.33 5.59
N GLY A 177 -13.51 1.54 6.90
CA GLY A 177 -13.27 2.85 7.52
C GLY A 177 -11.86 3.38 7.24
N PHE A 178 -10.85 2.51 7.29
CA PHE A 178 -9.46 2.86 6.97
C PHE A 178 -9.28 3.29 5.51
N LEU A 179 -9.96 2.60 4.58
CA LEU A 179 -9.86 2.86 3.14
C LEU A 179 -10.86 3.91 2.64
N GLY A 180 -11.78 4.39 3.48
CA GLY A 180 -12.88 5.26 3.06
C GLY A 180 -13.89 4.57 2.14
N LEU A 181 -14.05 3.25 2.28
CA LEU A 181 -14.99 2.45 1.49
C LEU A 181 -16.28 2.18 2.28
N PRO A 182 -17.43 1.98 1.59
CA PRO A 182 -18.61 1.45 2.25
C PRO A 182 -18.34 -0.01 2.68
N ALA A 183 -18.61 -0.32 3.95
CA ALA A 183 -18.55 -1.70 4.42
C ALA A 183 -19.62 -2.55 3.70
N PRO A 184 -19.25 -3.72 3.14
CA PRO A 184 -20.25 -4.58 2.50
C PRO A 184 -21.16 -5.20 3.55
N ARG A 185 -22.46 -5.30 3.25
CA ARG A 185 -23.41 -5.97 4.16
C ARG A 185 -23.08 -7.45 4.35
N VAL A 186 -22.59 -8.11 3.32
CA VAL A 186 -22.17 -9.52 3.31
C VAL A 186 -21.03 -9.66 2.32
N LEU A 187 -19.96 -10.33 2.73
CA LEU A 187 -18.93 -10.79 1.79
C LEU A 187 -19.42 -12.05 1.10
N ALA A 188 -19.51 -12.01 -0.22
CA ALA A 188 -19.83 -13.20 -0.98
C ALA A 188 -18.74 -14.25 -0.76
N PRO A 189 -19.06 -15.48 -0.32
CA PRO A 189 -18.09 -16.52 -0.15
C PRO A 189 -17.51 -16.91 -1.52
N VAL A 190 -16.19 -16.82 -1.63
CA VAL A 190 -15.46 -17.26 -2.84
C VAL A 190 -14.64 -18.48 -2.45
N ASN A 191 -14.65 -19.53 -3.27
CA ASN A 191 -13.90 -20.77 -3.06
C ASN A 191 -14.08 -21.45 -1.70
N VAL A 192 -15.32 -21.68 -1.31
CA VAL A 192 -15.63 -22.52 -0.14
C VAL A 192 -15.13 -23.94 -0.43
N THR A 193 -14.29 -24.49 0.42
CA THR A 193 -13.83 -25.88 0.32
C THR A 193 -15.03 -26.80 0.51
N MET A 194 -15.59 -27.29 -0.59
CA MET A 194 -16.88 -28.03 -0.64
C MET A 194 -16.88 -29.33 0.17
N LYS A 195 -15.71 -29.90 0.43
CA LYS A 195 -15.54 -31.20 1.11
C LYS A 195 -14.77 -31.10 2.43
N LYS A 196 -14.75 -29.92 3.06
CA LYS A 196 -14.12 -29.81 4.39
C LYS A 196 -14.95 -30.61 5.39
N PRO A 197 -14.37 -31.58 6.12
CA PRO A 197 -15.07 -32.28 7.19
C PRO A 197 -15.59 -31.30 8.23
N ARG A 198 -16.75 -31.58 8.81
CA ARG A 198 -17.26 -30.81 9.94
C ARG A 198 -16.33 -31.01 11.14
N ALA A 199 -16.31 -30.08 12.07
CA ALA A 199 -15.43 -30.15 13.25
C ALA A 199 -15.57 -31.46 14.03
N ASN A 200 -16.78 -32.03 14.09
CA ASN A 200 -17.06 -33.33 14.74
C ASN A 200 -16.60 -34.56 13.94
N GLN A 201 -16.11 -34.37 12.70
CA GLN A 201 -15.56 -35.45 11.85
C GLN A 201 -14.02 -35.47 11.90
N ILE A 202 -13.40 -34.51 12.59
CA ILE A 202 -11.96 -34.51 12.85
C ILE A 202 -11.70 -35.27 14.15
N SER A 203 -10.79 -36.25 14.12
CA SER A 203 -10.47 -36.99 15.32
C SER A 203 -9.86 -36.08 16.41
N ALA A 204 -10.17 -36.39 17.67
CA ALA A 204 -9.58 -35.64 18.78
C ALA A 204 -8.06 -35.76 18.81
N LYS A 205 -7.52 -36.89 18.35
CA LYS A 205 -6.07 -37.14 18.27
C LYS A 205 -5.41 -36.19 17.25
N LEU A 206 -5.94 -36.09 16.04
CA LEU A 206 -5.41 -35.18 15.03
C LEU A 206 -5.48 -33.71 15.49
N ARG A 207 -6.60 -33.33 16.14
CA ARG A 207 -6.74 -31.96 16.67
C ARG A 207 -5.70 -31.65 17.75
N ALA A 208 -5.56 -32.53 18.75
CA ALA A 208 -4.55 -32.39 19.80
C ALA A 208 -3.13 -32.31 19.21
N ARG A 209 -2.84 -33.11 18.18
CA ARG A 209 -1.54 -33.06 17.54
C ARG A 209 -1.30 -31.74 16.78
N LEU A 210 -2.31 -31.19 16.13
CA LEU A 210 -2.20 -29.88 15.51
C LEU A 210 -2.06 -28.75 16.56
N GLU A 211 -2.69 -28.86 17.70
CA GLU A 211 -2.50 -27.93 18.83
C GLU A 211 -1.05 -27.96 19.34
N GLU A 212 -0.46 -29.13 19.53
CA GLU A 212 0.96 -29.27 19.88
C GLU A 212 1.90 -28.65 18.84
N LEU A 213 1.68 -28.96 17.57
CA LEU A 213 2.50 -28.47 16.45
C LEU A 213 2.37 -26.95 16.26
N ASN A 214 1.27 -26.36 16.72
CA ASN A 214 1.00 -24.93 16.62
C ASN A 214 1.00 -24.20 17.98
N ALA A 215 1.69 -24.77 18.99
CA ALA A 215 1.70 -24.20 20.35
C ALA A 215 2.22 -22.74 20.38
N LEU A 216 3.21 -22.43 19.56
CA LEU A 216 3.73 -21.08 19.44
C LEU A 216 2.74 -20.12 18.75
N ASP A 217 2.09 -20.57 17.69
CA ASP A 217 1.03 -19.84 17.00
C ASP A 217 -0.20 -19.62 17.88
N LEU A 218 -0.58 -20.60 18.69
CA LEU A 218 -1.69 -20.45 19.64
C LEU A 218 -1.38 -19.37 20.69
N THR A 219 -0.13 -19.31 21.14
CA THR A 219 0.31 -18.24 22.05
C THR A 219 0.28 -16.88 21.36
N PHE A 220 0.81 -16.79 20.13
CA PHE A 220 0.76 -15.58 19.31
C PHE A 220 -0.67 -15.09 19.08
N TYR A 221 -1.57 -16.01 18.69
CA TYR A 221 -2.97 -15.72 18.39
C TYR A 221 -3.72 -15.23 19.63
N ARG A 222 -3.52 -15.86 20.80
CA ARG A 222 -4.12 -15.43 22.06
C ARG A 222 -3.67 -14.03 22.45
N VAL A 223 -2.37 -13.76 22.42
CA VAL A 223 -1.85 -12.41 22.71
C VAL A 223 -2.41 -11.36 21.74
N ALA A 224 -2.55 -11.71 20.46
CA ALA A 224 -3.20 -10.83 19.50
C ALA A 224 -4.68 -10.60 19.86
N GLN A 225 -5.44 -11.64 20.27
CA GLN A 225 -6.82 -11.49 20.70
C GLN A 225 -6.94 -10.57 21.92
N ASP A 226 -6.12 -10.78 22.96
CA ASP A 226 -6.14 -9.95 24.17
C ASP A 226 -5.88 -8.47 23.84
N ARG A 227 -4.92 -8.19 22.95
CA ARG A 227 -4.62 -6.83 22.49
C ARG A 227 -5.78 -6.21 21.69
N TYR A 228 -6.39 -6.99 20.82
CA TYR A 228 -7.54 -6.57 20.02
C TYR A 228 -8.74 -6.21 20.91
N GLU A 229 -9.06 -7.05 21.89
CA GLU A 229 -10.14 -6.79 22.85
C GLU A 229 -9.84 -5.56 23.72
N ALA A 230 -8.63 -5.45 24.24
CA ALA A 230 -8.24 -4.29 25.03
C ALA A 230 -8.35 -2.98 24.25
N ALA A 231 -7.95 -3.00 22.96
CA ALA A 231 -8.07 -1.83 22.08
C ALA A 231 -9.54 -1.46 21.82
N ARG A 232 -10.44 -2.43 21.65
CA ARG A 232 -11.88 -2.19 21.46
C ARG A 232 -12.57 -1.74 22.74
N ALA A 233 -12.24 -2.34 23.88
CA ALA A 233 -12.79 -1.94 25.19
C ALA A 233 -12.40 -0.50 25.57
N ALA A 234 -11.21 -0.07 25.18
CA ALA A 234 -10.76 1.31 25.37
C ALA A 234 -11.43 2.32 24.43
N GLN A 235 -12.38 1.90 23.58
CA GLN A 235 -12.97 2.68 22.49
C GLN A 235 -11.91 3.31 21.55
N VAL A 236 -10.70 2.79 21.59
CA VAL A 236 -9.64 3.17 20.65
C VAL A 236 -9.85 2.34 19.40
N PRO A 237 -10.26 2.92 18.27
CA PRO A 237 -10.35 2.19 17.03
C PRO A 237 -8.99 1.55 16.75
N VAL A 238 -8.93 0.24 16.48
CA VAL A 238 -7.73 -0.54 16.14
C VAL A 238 -6.97 0.10 14.96
N VAL A 239 -7.68 0.88 14.17
CA VAL A 239 -7.19 1.63 12.99
C VAL A 239 -6.31 2.85 13.33
N ARG A 240 -6.25 3.31 14.59
CA ARG A 240 -5.66 4.63 14.88
C ARG A 240 -4.15 4.72 15.08
N ARG A 241 -3.39 3.64 15.01
CA ARG A 241 -1.92 3.74 15.12
C ARG A 241 -1.19 4.16 13.83
N GLY A 242 -1.90 4.42 12.74
CA GLY A 242 -1.35 4.98 11.51
C GLY A 242 -2.00 6.28 11.05
N GLN A 243 -3.11 6.67 11.68
CA GLN A 243 -3.61 8.02 11.56
C GLN A 243 -2.83 8.87 12.57
N SER A 244 -1.75 9.52 12.14
CA SER A 244 -1.52 10.85 12.69
C SER A 244 -2.87 11.54 12.59
N ALA A 245 -3.44 11.95 13.73
CA ALA A 245 -4.64 12.77 13.72
C ALA A 245 -4.34 13.93 12.78
N TRP A 246 -4.82 13.83 11.54
CA TRP A 246 -4.90 14.97 10.67
C TRP A 246 -5.96 15.86 11.30
N THR A 247 -5.55 16.68 12.20
CA THR A 247 -6.18 17.97 12.34
C THR A 247 -6.14 18.56 10.94
N PRO A 248 -7.27 19.03 10.37
CA PRO A 248 -7.21 19.86 9.19
C PRO A 248 -6.12 20.89 9.51
N TYR A 249 -5.00 20.81 8.79
CA TYR A 249 -3.90 21.72 9.07
C TYR A 249 -4.49 23.09 8.84
N ASP A 250 -4.42 23.92 9.85
CA ASP A 250 -4.75 25.31 9.67
C ASP A 250 -3.78 25.83 8.59
N CYS A 251 -4.27 25.92 7.36
CA CYS A 251 -3.51 26.40 6.22
C CYS A 251 -2.99 27.82 6.44
N THR A 252 -3.41 28.46 7.53
CA THR A 252 -2.99 29.81 7.95
C THR A 252 -1.76 29.79 8.87
N ALA A 253 -1.34 28.62 9.40
CA ALA A 253 -0.18 28.49 10.28
C ALA A 253 1.03 27.89 9.56
N ALA A 254 1.49 28.53 8.47
CA ALA A 254 2.80 28.24 7.92
C ALA A 254 3.87 28.55 8.97
N ARG A 255 4.74 27.60 9.30
CA ARG A 255 5.92 27.91 10.12
C ARG A 255 6.83 28.79 9.29
N PRO A 256 7.10 30.05 9.71
CA PRO A 256 7.93 30.95 8.94
C PRO A 256 9.32 30.33 8.76
N GLY A 257 9.76 30.20 7.50
CA GLY A 257 11.14 29.93 7.17
C GLY A 257 11.93 31.23 7.37
N GLN A 258 12.78 31.28 8.38
CA GLN A 258 13.62 32.44 8.64
C GLN A 258 15.01 32.21 8.11
N GLY A 259 15.44 33.06 7.21
CA GLY A 259 16.83 33.27 6.84
C GLY A 259 17.27 34.67 7.26
N PRO A 260 18.58 34.98 7.27
CA PRO A 260 19.09 36.25 7.68
C PRO A 260 18.63 37.43 6.81
N ASP A 261 18.34 37.16 5.53
CA ASP A 261 18.02 38.17 4.53
C ASP A 261 16.59 38.08 3.98
N LEU A 262 15.90 36.94 4.22
CA LEU A 262 14.54 36.71 3.76
C LEU A 262 13.74 35.92 4.81
N SER A 263 12.54 36.40 5.10
CA SER A 263 11.56 35.72 5.91
C SER A 263 10.34 35.35 5.09
N LEU A 264 9.95 34.03 5.07
CA LEU A 264 8.68 33.59 4.55
C LEU A 264 7.60 33.85 5.60
N LEU A 265 6.73 34.84 5.37
CA LEU A 265 5.73 35.30 6.32
C LEU A 265 4.49 34.43 6.33
N SER A 266 3.98 34.08 5.14
CA SER A 266 2.81 33.23 4.99
C SER A 266 2.87 32.42 3.71
N VAL A 267 2.19 31.26 3.73
CA VAL A 267 1.90 30.45 2.55
C VAL A 267 0.45 30.04 2.63
N ALA A 268 -0.29 30.27 1.56
CA ALA A 268 -1.68 29.85 1.43
C ALA A 268 -1.91 29.16 0.08
N ILE A 269 -2.92 28.33 0.02
CA ILE A 269 -3.47 27.83 -1.24
C ILE A 269 -4.86 28.40 -1.45
N ASP A 270 -5.31 28.42 -2.69
CA ASP A 270 -6.63 28.92 -3.10
C ASP A 270 -7.80 27.99 -2.70
N ARG A 271 -7.56 27.04 -1.77
CA ARG A 271 -8.51 26.08 -1.22
C ARG A 271 -8.50 26.13 0.31
N ALA A 272 -9.56 26.71 0.88
CA ALA A 272 -9.64 26.91 2.32
C ALA A 272 -9.65 25.61 3.16
N ASP A 273 -10.08 24.50 2.56
CA ASP A 273 -10.12 23.18 3.20
C ASP A 273 -8.85 22.35 2.96
N GLY A 274 -7.90 22.87 2.15
CA GLY A 274 -6.69 22.15 1.78
C GLY A 274 -6.94 20.94 0.83
N ILE A 275 -8.15 20.83 0.27
CA ILE A 275 -8.54 19.73 -0.62
C ILE A 275 -8.51 20.22 -2.06
N VAL A 276 -7.73 19.52 -2.89
CA VAL A 276 -7.49 19.86 -4.30
C VAL A 276 -8.04 18.74 -5.16
N PRO A 277 -9.04 19.01 -6.02
CA PRO A 277 -9.44 18.03 -7.03
C PRO A 277 -8.27 17.70 -7.95
N SER A 278 -8.10 16.41 -8.28
CA SER A 278 -7.11 16.00 -9.29
C SER A 278 -7.39 16.75 -10.60
N GLU A 279 -6.34 17.16 -11.31
CA GLU A 279 -6.37 17.96 -12.54
C GLU A 279 -6.81 19.44 -12.36
N ALA A 280 -7.14 19.90 -11.15
CA ALA A 280 -7.40 21.30 -10.91
C ALA A 280 -6.11 22.14 -10.99
N GLU A 281 -6.23 23.41 -11.31
CA GLU A 281 -5.14 24.37 -11.07
C GLU A 281 -5.11 24.69 -9.58
N LEU A 282 -3.93 24.62 -8.97
CA LEU A 282 -3.66 24.97 -7.60
C LEU A 282 -2.77 26.20 -7.56
N VAL A 283 -3.19 27.22 -6.81
CA VAL A 283 -2.42 28.46 -6.64
C VAL A 283 -1.83 28.49 -5.24
N PHE A 284 -0.49 28.53 -5.17
CA PHE A 284 0.24 28.80 -3.93
C PHE A 284 0.58 30.29 -3.87
N ARG A 285 0.05 30.98 -2.89
CA ARG A 285 0.38 32.38 -2.60
C ARG A 285 1.34 32.45 -1.43
N LEU A 286 2.47 33.12 -1.64
CA LEU A 286 3.49 33.33 -0.63
C LEU A 286 3.62 34.81 -0.33
N GLU A 287 3.76 35.16 0.93
CA GLU A 287 4.22 36.47 1.37
C GLU A 287 5.61 36.34 1.96
N ILE A 288 6.53 37.09 1.42
CA ILE A 288 7.92 37.15 1.89
C ILE A 288 8.30 38.56 2.30
N GLU A 289 9.28 38.70 3.18
CA GLU A 289 9.89 39.95 3.55
C GLU A 289 11.40 39.89 3.33
N LEU A 290 11.91 40.80 2.53
CA LEU A 290 13.33 40.99 2.28
C LEU A 290 13.90 42.05 3.24
N ALA A 291 14.97 41.67 3.94
CA ALA A 291 15.67 42.58 4.85
C ALA A 291 16.54 43.61 4.10
N ARG A 292 16.88 43.37 2.85
CA ARG A 292 17.68 44.22 1.98
C ARG A 292 17.25 44.09 0.53
N ASP A 293 17.75 44.98 -0.31
CA ASP A 293 17.59 44.87 -1.77
C ASP A 293 18.30 43.65 -2.28
N VAL A 294 17.66 42.93 -3.25
CA VAL A 294 18.17 41.73 -3.89
C VAL A 294 18.17 41.96 -5.42
N SER A 295 19.33 41.91 -6.04
CA SER A 295 19.47 42.20 -7.48
C SER A 295 18.83 41.10 -8.33
N GLU A 296 18.97 39.83 -7.96
CA GLU A 296 18.35 38.69 -8.60
C GLU A 296 18.05 37.62 -7.56
N MET A 297 16.84 37.01 -7.64
CA MET A 297 16.42 35.94 -6.75
C MET A 297 15.82 34.79 -7.57
N ILE A 298 16.19 33.59 -7.23
CA ILE A 298 15.54 32.37 -7.68
C ILE A 298 14.64 31.87 -6.55
N ALA A 299 13.32 31.90 -6.78
CA ALA A 299 12.34 31.31 -5.89
C ALA A 299 11.98 29.90 -6.42
N GLY A 300 11.99 28.91 -5.58
CA GLY A 300 11.69 27.53 -5.92
C GLY A 300 10.52 26.97 -5.11
N ILE A 301 9.74 26.09 -5.75
CA ILE A 301 8.71 25.29 -5.11
C ILE A 301 9.05 23.82 -5.30
N HIS A 302 8.88 23.01 -4.27
CA HIS A 302 8.97 21.56 -4.33
C HIS A 302 7.79 20.93 -3.59
N ILE A 303 7.18 19.93 -4.23
CA ILE A 303 6.05 19.20 -3.73
C ILE A 303 6.49 17.76 -3.47
N HIS A 304 6.36 17.30 -2.24
CA HIS A 304 6.63 15.93 -1.84
C HIS A 304 5.34 15.24 -1.43
N SER A 305 5.26 13.94 -1.71
CA SER A 305 4.23 13.09 -1.13
C SER A 305 4.43 12.97 0.40
N GLU A 306 3.41 12.48 1.09
CA GLU A 306 3.50 12.16 2.52
C GLU A 306 4.66 11.18 2.80
N ASP A 307 4.91 10.25 1.86
CA ASP A 307 6.01 9.27 1.93
C ASP A 307 7.39 9.85 1.63
N GLY A 308 7.46 11.13 1.27
CA GLY A 308 8.71 11.88 1.10
C GLY A 308 9.34 11.85 -0.29
N TRP A 309 8.73 11.18 -1.30
CA TRP A 309 9.25 11.27 -2.66
C TRP A 309 8.90 12.64 -3.30
N LEU A 310 9.83 13.17 -4.09
CA LEU A 310 9.63 14.42 -4.81
C LEU A 310 8.65 14.19 -5.97
N ALA A 311 7.43 14.72 -5.83
CA ALA A 311 6.40 14.63 -6.85
C ALA A 311 6.56 15.68 -7.95
N PHE A 312 6.99 16.89 -7.57
CA PHE A 312 7.19 17.99 -8.49
C PHE A 312 8.17 19.00 -7.90
N GLY A 313 8.95 19.63 -8.75
CA GLY A 313 9.83 20.74 -8.38
C GLY A 313 10.08 21.65 -9.56
N THR A 314 10.03 22.95 -9.33
CA THR A 314 10.37 23.99 -10.30
C THR A 314 10.87 25.24 -9.58
N ASN A 315 11.33 26.21 -10.34
CA ASN A 315 11.74 27.53 -9.80
C ASN A 315 11.53 28.63 -10.84
N SER A 316 11.67 29.87 -10.40
CA SER A 316 11.46 31.05 -11.24
C SER A 316 12.37 31.09 -12.45
N ALA A 317 13.59 30.55 -12.40
CA ALA A 317 14.50 30.49 -13.53
C ALA A 317 14.03 29.43 -14.56
N LEU A 318 13.61 28.24 -14.13
CA LEU A 318 13.06 27.20 -15.02
C LEU A 318 11.73 27.63 -15.65
N LEU A 319 10.97 28.50 -15.00
CA LEU A 319 9.72 29.05 -15.51
C LEU A 319 9.97 30.30 -16.41
N GLU A 320 11.21 30.63 -16.71
CA GLU A 320 11.60 31.83 -17.48
C GLU A 320 11.01 33.13 -16.88
N HIS A 321 10.82 33.16 -15.58
CA HIS A 321 10.27 34.31 -14.85
C HIS A 321 11.31 34.87 -13.84
N PRO A 322 12.34 35.61 -14.33
CA PRO A 322 13.40 36.10 -13.46
C PRO A 322 12.88 37.14 -12.48
N LEU A 323 13.16 36.97 -11.20
CA LEU A 323 12.86 37.93 -10.14
C LEU A 323 14.07 38.84 -9.95
N ARG A 324 14.00 40.05 -10.47
CA ARG A 324 15.12 41.03 -10.48
C ARG A 324 14.77 42.33 -9.83
N ASN A 325 15.79 42.98 -9.28
CA ASN A 325 15.72 44.30 -8.67
C ASN A 325 14.61 44.40 -7.59
N LEU A 326 14.56 43.43 -6.70
CA LEU A 326 13.62 43.36 -5.60
C LEU A 326 14.11 44.35 -4.48
N ALA A 327 13.30 45.30 -4.14
CA ALA A 327 13.59 46.23 -3.01
C ALA A 327 13.38 45.50 -1.68
N ALA A 328 14.05 45.99 -0.64
CA ALA A 328 13.73 45.58 0.74
C ALA A 328 12.25 45.82 1.04
N GLY A 329 11.63 44.93 1.81
CA GLY A 329 10.22 44.97 2.15
C GLY A 329 9.42 43.75 1.77
N ARG A 330 8.10 43.88 1.76
CA ARG A 330 7.18 42.76 1.51
C ARG A 330 6.89 42.55 0.04
N HIS A 331 6.89 41.28 -0.37
CA HIS A 331 6.55 40.84 -1.72
C HIS A 331 5.57 39.68 -1.65
N SER A 332 4.71 39.58 -2.66
CA SER A 332 3.80 38.43 -2.87
C SER A 332 4.19 37.66 -4.14
N LEU A 333 4.25 36.34 -4.05
CA LEU A 333 4.56 35.45 -5.16
C LEU A 333 3.43 34.43 -5.29
N ASP A 334 2.90 34.25 -6.50
CA ASP A 334 1.88 33.24 -6.79
C ASP A 334 2.48 32.17 -7.72
N TYR A 335 2.50 30.91 -7.26
CA TYR A 335 2.78 29.75 -8.11
C TYR A 335 1.48 29.12 -8.55
N ARG A 336 1.30 28.92 -9.84
CA ARG A 336 0.19 28.19 -10.45
C ARG A 336 0.68 26.83 -10.92
N VAL A 337 0.13 25.76 -10.35
CA VAL A 337 0.57 24.40 -10.61
C VAL A 337 -0.65 23.54 -10.96
N GLY A 338 -0.61 22.85 -12.08
CA GLY A 338 -1.63 21.84 -12.39
C GLY A 338 -1.54 20.65 -11.43
N ALA A 339 -2.60 20.34 -10.71
CA ALA A 339 -2.63 19.25 -9.73
C ALA A 339 -2.85 17.88 -10.40
N SER A 340 -2.14 17.58 -11.49
CA SER A 340 -2.10 16.23 -12.10
C SER A 340 -1.30 15.26 -11.24
N LEU A 341 -1.59 15.27 -9.93
CA LEU A 341 -0.97 14.42 -8.93
C LEU A 341 -1.88 13.23 -8.61
N PRO A 342 -1.32 12.06 -8.24
CA PRO A 342 -2.09 10.96 -7.67
C PRO A 342 -2.90 11.42 -6.47
N GLN A 343 -4.01 10.72 -6.20
CA GLN A 343 -4.72 10.91 -4.95
C GLN A 343 -3.77 10.65 -3.78
N GLY A 344 -3.71 11.60 -2.84
CA GLY A 344 -2.80 11.48 -1.71
C GLY A 344 -2.60 12.80 -0.98
N ARG A 345 -1.80 12.72 0.07
CA ARG A 345 -1.37 13.88 0.86
C ARG A 345 0.00 14.33 0.42
N TYR A 346 0.13 15.64 0.34
CA TYR A 346 1.33 16.30 -0.16
C TYR A 346 1.75 17.41 0.78
N ARG A 347 3.03 17.71 0.75
CA ARG A 347 3.60 18.90 1.38
C ARG A 347 4.31 19.74 0.34
N ALA A 348 4.11 21.03 0.39
CA ALA A 348 4.85 22.00 -0.38
C ALA A 348 5.95 22.61 0.48
N GLY A 349 7.12 22.76 -0.11
CA GLY A 349 8.23 23.52 0.45
C GLY A 349 8.73 24.56 -0.53
N PHE A 350 9.43 25.55 -0.04
CA PHE A 350 9.91 26.69 -0.81
C PHE A 350 11.37 26.98 -0.50
N ALA A 351 12.11 27.36 -1.53
CA ALA A 351 13.51 27.73 -1.44
C ALA A 351 13.75 29.05 -2.13
N PHE A 352 14.52 29.93 -1.51
CA PHE A 352 14.88 31.22 -2.06
C PHE A 352 16.40 31.33 -2.08
N GLN A 353 16.96 31.61 -3.23
CA GLN A 353 18.38 31.69 -3.45
C GLN A 353 18.74 32.92 -4.29
N GLU A 354 19.93 33.43 -4.14
CA GLU A 354 20.49 34.47 -5.00
C GLU A 354 21.83 34.03 -5.61
N PRO A 355 22.18 34.47 -6.80
CA PRO A 355 23.51 34.29 -7.36
C PRO A 355 24.58 34.95 -6.49
N ALA A 356 25.67 34.22 -6.24
CA ALA A 356 26.84 34.70 -5.51
C ALA A 356 28.12 34.38 -6.32
N SER A 357 29.25 34.98 -5.95
CA SER A 357 30.51 34.82 -6.66
C SER A 357 31.03 33.36 -6.68
N ASP A 358 30.62 32.55 -5.72
CA ASP A 358 31.01 31.16 -5.49
C ASP A 358 29.86 30.17 -5.75
N GLY A 359 28.75 30.62 -6.37
CA GLY A 359 27.60 29.76 -6.70
C GLY A 359 26.26 30.40 -6.31
N MET A 360 25.40 29.64 -5.63
CA MET A 360 24.08 30.08 -5.18
C MET A 360 24.07 30.20 -3.66
N ARG A 361 23.69 31.37 -3.17
CA ARG A 361 23.48 31.61 -1.73
C ARG A 361 22.01 31.41 -1.37
N THR A 362 21.75 30.58 -0.37
CA THR A 362 20.38 30.38 0.15
C THR A 362 19.99 31.54 1.05
N LEU A 363 18.88 32.21 0.70
CA LEU A 363 18.26 33.27 1.49
C LEU A 363 17.30 32.70 2.54
N ALA A 364 16.49 31.70 2.14
CA ALA A 364 15.63 30.95 3.05
C ALA A 364 15.26 29.60 2.43
N TRP A 365 14.98 28.63 3.28
CA TRP A 365 14.55 27.29 2.87
C TRP A 365 13.53 26.75 3.89
N GLN A 366 12.36 26.28 3.38
CA GLN A 366 11.31 25.71 4.20
C GLN A 366 10.71 24.47 3.55
N ASP A 367 11.04 23.28 4.07
CA ASP A 367 10.63 22.00 3.48
C ASP A 367 9.16 21.63 3.69
N ARG A 368 8.53 22.20 4.72
CA ARG A 368 7.17 21.87 5.16
C ARG A 368 6.39 23.12 5.44
N ALA A 369 6.26 23.94 4.40
CA ALA A 369 5.58 25.23 4.53
C ALA A 369 4.07 25.07 4.53
N LEU A 370 3.53 24.11 3.76
CA LEU A 370 2.11 23.87 3.61
C LEU A 370 1.84 22.39 3.33
N PHE A 371 0.66 21.91 3.76
CA PHE A 371 0.15 20.58 3.46
C PHE A 371 -1.19 20.68 2.74
N PHE A 372 -1.43 19.76 1.79
CA PHE A 372 -2.69 19.67 1.06
C PHE A 372 -2.98 18.24 0.66
N GLU A 373 -4.24 17.96 0.29
CA GLU A 373 -4.70 16.64 -0.14
C GLU A 373 -5.26 16.73 -1.56
N VAL A 374 -4.79 15.85 -2.43
CA VAL A 374 -5.36 15.69 -3.79
C VAL A 374 -6.41 14.60 -3.76
N ARG A 375 -7.61 14.89 -4.26
CA ARG A 375 -8.71 13.93 -4.39
C ARG A 375 -9.10 13.77 -5.84
N ILE A 376 -9.33 12.51 -6.23
CA ILE A 376 -9.88 12.19 -7.54
C ILE A 376 -11.40 12.21 -7.45
N GLU A 377 -12.04 13.22 -8.03
CA GLU A 377 -13.50 13.35 -8.07
C GLU A 377 -14.14 12.47 -9.14
N ARG A 378 -13.40 12.11 -10.18
CA ARG A 378 -13.81 11.18 -11.23
C ARG A 378 -12.79 10.04 -11.29
N GLN A 379 -13.27 8.80 -11.30
CA GLN A 379 -12.43 7.69 -11.71
C GLN A 379 -12.00 7.90 -13.16
N VAL A 380 -10.79 8.40 -13.35
CA VAL A 380 -10.16 8.37 -14.66
C VAL A 380 -9.69 6.92 -14.84
N PRO A 381 -10.10 6.21 -15.89
CA PRO A 381 -9.63 4.85 -16.16
C PRO A 381 -8.16 4.92 -16.63
N SER A 382 -7.27 5.10 -15.70
CA SER A 382 -5.82 5.13 -15.93
C SER A 382 -5.10 4.24 -14.94
N ILE A 383 -4.01 3.65 -15.38
CA ILE A 383 -3.10 2.83 -14.58
C ILE A 383 -1.82 3.66 -14.40
N GLY A 384 -1.36 3.81 -13.15
CA GLY A 384 -0.10 4.52 -12.88
C GLY A 384 -0.22 5.62 -11.82
N ALA A 385 0.93 6.24 -11.52
CA ALA A 385 1.07 7.24 -10.48
C ALA A 385 0.50 8.62 -10.85
N CYS A 386 0.22 8.87 -12.12
CA CYS A 386 -0.26 10.17 -12.62
C CYS A 386 -1.56 10.00 -13.38
N ALA A 387 -2.54 10.87 -13.10
CA ALA A 387 -3.74 11.01 -13.91
C ALA A 387 -3.45 11.94 -15.08
N LEU A 388 -3.09 11.36 -16.21
CA LEU A 388 -2.87 12.12 -17.46
C LEU A 388 -4.10 12.05 -18.35
N LYS A 389 -4.43 13.15 -19.02
CA LYS A 389 -5.49 13.15 -20.03
C LYS A 389 -5.04 12.32 -21.22
N ALA A 390 -5.77 11.25 -21.51
CA ALA A 390 -5.55 10.44 -22.69
C ALA A 390 -6.80 10.36 -23.54
N SER A 391 -6.63 10.37 -24.86
CA SER A 391 -7.70 10.10 -25.83
C SER A 391 -7.19 9.14 -26.88
N LEU A 392 -8.06 8.25 -27.34
CA LEU A 392 -7.80 7.34 -28.45
C LEU A 392 -8.79 7.64 -29.56
N SER A 393 -8.29 7.89 -30.79
CA SER A 393 -9.10 7.90 -32.00
C SER A 393 -8.69 6.72 -32.88
N HIS A 394 -9.64 6.08 -33.51
CA HIS A 394 -9.43 5.01 -34.46
C HIS A 394 -10.17 5.31 -35.75
N ASP A 395 -9.42 5.45 -36.83
CA ASP A 395 -9.95 5.57 -38.18
C ASP A 395 -9.63 4.28 -38.95
N ALA A 396 -10.65 3.67 -39.54
CA ALA A 396 -10.42 2.53 -40.45
C ALA A 396 -9.70 3.03 -41.72
N ILE A 397 -8.48 2.56 -41.93
CA ILE A 397 -7.77 2.83 -43.18
C ILE A 397 -8.48 2.05 -44.29
N ALA A 398 -9.14 2.75 -45.19
CA ALA A 398 -9.72 2.16 -46.40
C ALA A 398 -8.56 1.53 -47.22
N THR A 399 -8.52 0.20 -47.26
CA THR A 399 -7.62 -0.55 -48.13
C THR A 399 -8.05 -0.35 -49.57
N SER A 400 -7.43 0.57 -50.31
CA SER A 400 -7.41 0.48 -51.78
C SER A 400 -6.73 -0.84 -52.17
N ALA A 401 -7.41 -1.61 -53.02
CA ALA A 401 -7.17 -3.00 -53.43
C ALA A 401 -5.69 -3.46 -53.62
N PRO A 402 -5.45 -4.77 -53.69
CA PRO A 402 -4.40 -5.47 -52.96
C PRO A 402 -3.10 -5.54 -53.73
N ALA A 403 -2.04 -5.15 -53.12
CA ALA A 403 -0.70 -5.60 -53.51
C ALA A 403 -0.02 -6.29 -52.34
N GLY A 404 0.11 -7.61 -52.44
CA GLY A 404 1.12 -8.38 -51.72
C GLY A 404 0.71 -8.99 -50.38
N ARG A 405 0.30 -10.25 -50.41
CA ARG A 405 0.25 -11.18 -49.26
C ARG A 405 1.62 -11.35 -48.62
N GLY A 406 2.01 -10.43 -47.75
CA GLY A 406 3.36 -10.60 -47.17
C GLY A 406 3.48 -10.25 -45.68
N TRP A 407 2.64 -9.38 -45.16
CA TRP A 407 2.83 -8.87 -43.82
C TRP A 407 1.87 -9.44 -42.77
N MET A 408 0.69 -9.90 -43.18
CA MET A 408 -0.27 -10.55 -42.24
C MET A 408 0.19 -11.93 -41.75
N ASN A 409 1.05 -12.62 -42.51
CA ASN A 409 1.63 -13.89 -42.01
C ASN A 409 2.72 -13.66 -40.94
N ARG A 410 3.43 -12.54 -40.98
CA ARG A 410 4.42 -12.20 -39.95
C ARG A 410 3.78 -11.80 -38.62
N LEU A 411 2.61 -11.18 -38.63
CA LEU A 411 1.86 -10.86 -37.38
C LEU A 411 1.22 -12.11 -36.76
N ARG A 412 0.81 -13.08 -37.57
CA ARG A 412 0.29 -14.35 -37.04
C ARG A 412 1.38 -15.22 -36.40
N GLU A 413 2.59 -15.21 -36.90
CA GLU A 413 3.73 -15.89 -36.29
C GLU A 413 4.19 -15.23 -34.98
N THR A 414 4.12 -13.90 -34.87
CA THR A 414 4.47 -13.18 -33.64
C THR A 414 3.42 -13.39 -32.52
N VAL A 415 2.14 -13.51 -32.88
CA VAL A 415 1.07 -13.79 -31.90
C VAL A 415 1.06 -15.27 -31.47
N HIS A 416 1.56 -16.17 -32.32
CA HIS A 416 1.66 -17.60 -31.95
C HIS A 416 2.83 -17.89 -31.01
N LEU A 417 3.92 -17.12 -31.09
CA LEU A 417 5.08 -17.27 -30.21
C LEU A 417 4.83 -16.71 -28.80
N SER A 418 3.92 -15.74 -28.64
CA SER A 418 3.53 -15.23 -27.31
C SER A 418 2.54 -16.12 -26.55
N ARG A 419 1.95 -17.13 -27.24
CA ARG A 419 1.06 -18.13 -26.59
C ARG A 419 1.79 -19.41 -26.11
N ILE A 420 3.04 -19.61 -26.54
CA ILE A 420 3.83 -20.79 -26.13
C ILE A 420 4.75 -20.49 -24.95
N ALA A 421 4.89 -19.22 -24.55
CA ALA A 421 5.69 -18.81 -23.39
C ALA A 421 4.86 -18.58 -22.12
N GLY A 422 3.62 -19.04 -22.07
CA GLY A 422 2.68 -18.84 -20.97
C GLY A 422 1.98 -20.13 -20.47
N GLU A 423 2.60 -21.30 -20.62
CA GLU A 423 2.23 -22.51 -19.88
C GLU A 423 3.25 -22.87 -18.81
#